data_8c296e523c4e50ce8444b10c8192744b
#
_entry.id   8c296e523c4e50ce8444b10c8192744b
#
_cell.length_a   1.000
_cell.length_b   1.000
_cell.length_c   1.000
_cell.angle_alpha   90.00
_cell.angle_beta   90.00
_cell.angle_gamma   90.00
#
_symmetry.space_group_name_H-M   'P 1'
#
loop_
_entity.id
_entity.type
_entity.pdbx_description
1 polymer ?
#
loop_
_entity_poly.entity_id
_entity_poly.type
_entity_poly.pdbx_seq_one_letter_code
_entity_poly.pdbx_strand_id
1 'polypeptide(L)'
;MKKKIKSRAKIKKIKTSEVSCLYYTASAFLIPRLRKFKKINISYPCDETIESWNEKIQFIIDSFEARIDDSFYELEIKEQYRVRENSDKAAKLLGEIWFDLWS
;
A
#
# COMPACT_ATOMS: atom_id res chain seq x y z
N MET A 1 11.75 -20.11 -18.44
CA MET A 1 11.80 -19.21 -17.50
C MET A 1 10.56 -18.57 -17.18
N LYS A 2 9.89 -18.07 -18.10
CA LYS A 2 8.64 -17.47 -17.85
C LYS A 2 7.65 -18.42 -17.33
N LYS A 3 7.72 -19.66 -17.62
CA LYS A 3 6.82 -20.63 -17.13
C LYS A 3 6.80 -20.78 -15.68
N LYS A 4 7.92 -20.53 -15.03
CA LYS A 4 7.98 -20.69 -13.59
C LYS A 4 7.14 -19.66 -12.88
N ILE A 5 7.08 -18.45 -13.40
CA ILE A 5 6.24 -17.43 -12.81
C ILE A 5 4.80 -17.85 -12.88
N LYS A 6 4.38 -18.40 -14.00
CA LYS A 6 3.01 -18.82 -14.11
C LYS A 6 2.66 -19.92 -13.16
N SER A 7 3.54 -20.87 -13.00
CA SER A 7 3.23 -21.97 -12.11
C SER A 7 3.15 -21.55 -10.68
N ARG A 8 3.86 -20.48 -10.30
CA ARG A 8 3.81 -20.04 -8.92
C ARG A 8 2.63 -19.17 -8.63
N ALA A 9 2.28 -18.32 -9.55
CA ALA A 9 1.26 -17.34 -9.26
C ALA A 9 0.09 -17.59 -10.14
N LYS A 10 -0.43 -18.65 -10.26
CA LYS A 10 -1.63 -18.91 -10.97
C LYS A 10 -2.42 -17.69 -11.28
N ILE A 11 -2.04 -16.98 -12.27
CA ILE A 11 -2.61 -15.70 -12.61
C ILE A 11 -3.98 -15.86 -13.23
N LYS A 12 -4.96 -15.25 -12.61
CA LYS A 12 -6.30 -15.27 -13.14
C LYS A 12 -6.41 -14.23 -14.23
N LYS A 13 -7.42 -14.39 -15.06
CA LYS A 13 -7.70 -13.41 -16.08
C LYS A 13 -7.99 -12.07 -15.40
N ILE A 14 -7.36 -11.02 -15.89
CA ILE A 14 -7.54 -9.68 -15.33
C ILE A 14 -8.76 -9.03 -15.97
N LYS A 15 -9.63 -8.49 -15.14
CA LYS A 15 -10.81 -7.79 -15.63
C LYS A 15 -10.49 -6.33 -15.88
N THR A 16 -11.16 -5.76 -16.87
CA THR A 16 -10.96 -4.35 -17.18
C THR A 16 -11.20 -3.46 -15.97
N SER A 17 -12.20 -3.81 -15.14
CA SER A 17 -12.50 -3.03 -13.96
C SER A 17 -11.36 -2.97 -12.97
N GLU A 18 -10.48 -3.95 -12.99
CA GLU A 18 -9.34 -3.97 -12.06
C GLU A 18 -8.26 -2.98 -12.45
N VAL A 19 -8.24 -2.54 -13.69
CA VAL A 19 -7.20 -1.62 -14.16
C VAL A 19 -7.74 -0.23 -14.48
N SER A 20 -9.05 -0.05 -14.48
CA SER A 20 -9.65 1.26 -14.76
C SER A 20 -9.23 2.30 -13.74
N CYS A 21 -9.15 1.91 -12.46
CA CYS A 21 -8.60 2.75 -11.41
C CYS A 21 -7.57 1.92 -10.69
N LEU A 22 -6.44 1.78 -11.33
CA LEU A 22 -5.42 0.86 -10.82
C LEU A 22 -4.93 1.24 -9.43
N TYR A 23 -4.81 2.53 -9.14
CA TYR A 23 -4.40 2.95 -7.80
C TYR A 23 -5.38 2.45 -6.74
N TYR A 24 -6.66 2.40 -7.05
CA TYR A 24 -7.67 1.91 -6.13
C TYR A 24 -7.50 0.40 -5.91
N THR A 25 -7.37 -0.34 -7.00
CA THR A 25 -7.21 -1.79 -6.93
C THR A 25 -5.94 -2.16 -6.17
N ALA A 26 -4.84 -1.48 -6.45
CA ALA A 26 -3.59 -1.75 -5.77
C ALA A 26 -3.68 -1.42 -4.28
N SER A 27 -4.29 -0.29 -3.95
CA SER A 27 -4.45 0.09 -2.54
C SER A 27 -5.34 -0.89 -1.80
N ALA A 28 -6.46 -1.27 -2.41
CA ALA A 28 -7.37 -2.21 -1.79
C ALA A 28 -6.71 -3.57 -1.56
N PHE A 29 -5.80 -3.97 -2.44
CA PHE A 29 -5.04 -5.20 -2.28
C PHE A 29 -4.02 -5.06 -1.15
N LEU A 30 -3.29 -3.95 -1.11
CA LEU A 30 -2.18 -3.76 -0.18
C LEU A 30 -2.61 -3.48 1.25
N ILE A 31 -3.66 -2.70 1.45
CA ILE A 31 -4.04 -2.25 2.78
C ILE A 31 -4.23 -3.39 3.77
N PRO A 32 -5.07 -4.38 3.51
CA PRO A 32 -5.24 -5.47 4.48
C PRO A 32 -3.96 -6.29 4.65
N ARG A 33 -3.16 -6.38 3.61
CA ARG A 33 -1.92 -7.15 3.67
C ARG A 33 -0.85 -6.42 4.46
N LEU A 34 -0.78 -5.11 4.34
CA LEU A 34 0.12 -4.31 5.16
C LEU A 34 -0.29 -4.35 6.63
N ARG A 35 -1.60 -4.34 6.90
CA ARG A 35 -2.08 -4.47 8.28
C ARG A 35 -1.66 -5.80 8.87
N LYS A 36 -1.83 -6.88 8.12
CA LYS A 36 -1.45 -8.20 8.59
C LYS A 36 0.07 -8.28 8.77
N PHE A 37 0.82 -7.75 7.81
CA PHE A 37 2.28 -7.73 7.89
C PHE A 37 2.73 -7.00 9.17
N LYS A 38 2.18 -5.81 9.42
CA LYS A 38 2.55 -5.05 10.61
C LYS A 38 2.25 -5.81 11.88
N LYS A 39 1.13 -6.54 11.89
CA LYS A 39 0.70 -7.26 13.07
C LYS A 39 1.61 -8.44 13.42
N ILE A 40 2.05 -9.18 12.40
CA ILE A 40 2.80 -10.41 12.67
C ILE A 40 4.32 -10.24 12.55
N ASN A 41 4.77 -9.16 11.93
CA ASN A 41 6.20 -8.97 11.70
C ASN A 41 6.91 -8.50 12.96
N ILE A 42 8.00 -9.14 13.31
CA ILE A 42 8.79 -8.75 14.46
C ILE A 42 10.18 -8.26 14.07
N SER A 43 10.50 -8.25 12.79
CA SER A 43 11.79 -7.77 12.32
C SER A 43 11.66 -6.40 11.69
N TYR A 44 12.77 -5.68 11.63
CA TYR A 44 12.81 -4.35 11.06
C TYR A 44 14.23 -4.07 10.59
N PRO A 45 14.44 -3.11 9.67
CA PRO A 45 15.79 -2.79 9.19
C PRO A 45 16.67 -2.30 10.32
N CYS A 46 17.97 -2.53 10.18
CA CYS A 46 18.92 -2.26 11.27
C CYS A 46 19.03 -0.79 11.64
N ASP A 47 18.61 0.12 10.77
CA ASP A 47 18.61 1.55 11.07
C ASP A 47 17.27 2.05 11.58
N GLU A 48 16.35 1.15 11.92
CA GLU A 48 15.03 1.49 12.42
C GLU A 48 14.82 0.92 13.81
N THR A 49 13.78 1.37 14.49
CA THR A 49 13.27 0.70 15.67
C THR A 49 11.94 0.07 15.27
N ILE A 50 11.42 -0.82 16.10
CA ILE A 50 10.13 -1.44 15.78
C ILE A 50 9.03 -0.36 15.74
N GLU A 51 9.15 0.66 16.60
CA GLU A 51 8.18 1.75 16.62
C GLU A 51 8.23 2.58 15.36
N SER A 52 9.43 3.00 14.94
CA SER A 52 9.54 3.82 13.74
C SER A 52 9.14 3.03 12.49
N TRP A 53 9.50 1.76 12.45
CA TRP A 53 9.12 0.88 11.35
C TRP A 53 7.60 0.77 11.23
N ASN A 54 6.94 0.51 12.37
CA ASN A 54 5.49 0.39 12.40
C ASN A 54 4.80 1.71 12.06
N GLU A 55 5.39 2.84 12.45
CA GLU A 55 4.83 4.14 12.10
C GLU A 55 4.88 4.38 10.60
N LYS A 56 5.96 3.98 9.95
CA LYS A 56 6.06 4.12 8.50
C LYS A 56 4.99 3.30 7.79
N ILE A 57 4.82 2.06 8.22
CA ILE A 57 3.81 1.19 7.62
C ILE A 57 2.42 1.73 7.88
N GLN A 58 2.16 2.22 9.09
CA GLN A 58 0.86 2.77 9.42
C GLN A 58 0.56 4.03 8.61
N PHE A 59 1.56 4.87 8.38
CA PHE A 59 1.38 6.06 7.55
C PHE A 59 0.96 5.67 6.13
N ILE A 60 1.58 4.62 5.58
CA ILE A 60 1.22 4.14 4.25
C ILE A 60 -0.22 3.65 4.22
N ILE A 61 -0.58 2.85 5.22
CA ILE A 61 -1.95 2.31 5.33
C ILE A 61 -2.96 3.45 5.38
N ASP A 62 -2.75 4.39 6.31
CA ASP A 62 -3.69 5.48 6.54
C ASP A 62 -3.82 6.37 5.30
N SER A 63 -2.71 6.64 4.64
CA SER A 63 -2.70 7.54 3.50
C SER A 63 -3.41 6.92 2.30
N PHE A 64 -3.16 5.65 2.04
CA PHE A 64 -3.83 4.96 0.95
C PHE A 64 -5.31 4.79 1.25
N GLU A 65 -5.64 4.48 2.50
CA GLU A 65 -7.03 4.28 2.89
C GLU A 65 -7.83 5.57 2.73
N ALA A 66 -7.26 6.69 3.16
CA ALA A 66 -7.94 7.97 3.03
C ALA A 66 -8.18 8.34 1.56
N ARG A 67 -7.23 7.98 0.69
CA ARG A 67 -7.35 8.34 -0.72
C ARG A 67 -8.43 7.54 -1.43
N ILE A 68 -8.64 6.29 -1.05
CA ILE A 68 -9.65 5.45 -1.71
C ILE A 68 -10.97 5.39 -0.95
N ASP A 69 -11.08 6.13 0.14
CA ASP A 69 -12.33 6.17 0.91
C ASP A 69 -13.42 6.83 0.07
N ASP A 70 -14.62 6.27 0.13
CA ASP A 70 -15.75 6.78 -0.64
C ASP A 70 -16.06 8.22 -0.33
N SER A 71 -15.79 8.67 0.87
CA SER A 71 -16.06 10.05 1.28
C SER A 71 -15.02 11.05 0.78
N PHE A 72 -13.97 10.58 0.09
CA PHE A 72 -12.93 11.48 -0.37
C PHE A 72 -13.47 12.66 -1.17
N TYR A 73 -14.41 12.40 -2.08
CA TYR A 73 -14.93 13.46 -2.94
C TYR A 73 -15.91 14.38 -2.23
N GLU A 74 -16.28 14.05 -1.00
CA GLU A 74 -17.12 14.91 -0.18
C GLU A 74 -16.29 15.88 0.65
N LEU A 75 -14.98 15.69 0.68
CA LEU A 75 -14.08 16.57 1.42
C LEU A 75 -13.95 17.91 0.70
N GLU A 76 -13.59 18.93 1.46
CA GLU A 76 -13.28 20.23 0.88
C GLU A 76 -12.05 20.08 0.00
N ILE A 77 -11.94 20.92 -1.01
CA ILE A 77 -10.85 20.85 -1.97
C ILE A 77 -9.49 20.86 -1.29
N LYS A 78 -9.34 21.70 -0.29
CA LYS A 78 -8.09 21.79 0.46
C LYS A 78 -7.72 20.46 1.11
N GLU A 79 -8.73 19.78 1.67
CA GLU A 79 -8.52 18.48 2.29
C GLU A 79 -8.21 17.42 1.25
N GLN A 80 -8.86 17.47 0.11
CA GLN A 80 -8.57 16.54 -0.97
C GLN A 80 -7.12 16.65 -1.41
N TYR A 81 -6.60 17.87 -1.55
CA TYR A 81 -5.21 18.07 -1.92
C TYR A 81 -4.28 17.48 -0.88
N ARG A 82 -4.60 17.64 0.40
CA ARG A 82 -3.77 17.10 1.46
C ARG A 82 -3.75 15.57 1.44
N VAL A 83 -4.92 14.96 1.24
CA VAL A 83 -5.01 13.51 1.16
C VAL A 83 -4.21 13.00 -0.04
N ARG A 84 -4.30 13.67 -1.18
CA ARG A 84 -3.56 13.27 -2.37
C ARG A 84 -2.05 13.41 -2.15
N GLU A 85 -1.64 14.48 -1.52
CA GLU A 85 -0.23 14.69 -1.24
C GLU A 85 0.30 13.61 -0.29
N ASN A 86 -0.46 13.27 0.73
CA ASN A 86 -0.05 12.20 1.65
C ASN A 86 0.01 10.86 0.95
N SER A 87 -0.93 10.60 0.03
CA SER A 87 -0.92 9.37 -0.75
C SER A 87 0.33 9.28 -1.61
N ASP A 88 0.75 10.40 -2.22
CA ASP A 88 1.98 10.44 -3.01
C ASP A 88 3.21 10.18 -2.15
N LYS A 89 3.25 10.79 -0.96
CA LYS A 89 4.35 10.55 -0.03
C LYS A 89 4.38 9.11 0.43
N ALA A 90 3.22 8.52 0.66
CA ALA A 90 3.14 7.13 1.07
C ALA A 90 3.62 6.18 -0.02
N ALA A 91 3.27 6.47 -1.28
CA ALA A 91 3.72 5.65 -2.39
C ALA A 91 5.25 5.71 -2.53
N LYS A 92 5.81 6.90 -2.34
CA LYS A 92 7.26 7.07 -2.38
C LYS A 92 7.92 6.30 -1.24
N LEU A 93 7.36 6.41 -0.05
CA LEU A 93 7.89 5.70 1.11
C LEU A 93 7.81 4.20 0.91
N LEU A 94 6.70 3.71 0.37
CA LEU A 94 6.53 2.30 0.08
C LEU A 94 7.62 1.82 -0.87
N GLY A 95 7.95 2.62 -1.89
CA GLY A 95 9.02 2.28 -2.79
C GLY A 95 10.37 2.21 -2.10
N GLU A 96 10.60 3.11 -1.14
CA GLU A 96 11.86 3.14 -0.40
C GLU A 96 12.04 1.94 0.49
N ILE A 97 10.96 1.39 1.03
CA ILE A 97 11.03 0.26 1.95
C ILE A 97 10.63 -1.07 1.30
N TRP A 98 10.47 -1.05 -0.02
CA TRP A 98 9.88 -2.17 -0.75
C TRP A 98 10.54 -3.52 -0.46
N PHE A 99 11.86 -3.57 -0.52
CA PHE A 99 12.57 -4.82 -0.32
C PHE A 99 12.75 -5.22 1.15
N ASP A 100 12.32 -4.35 2.05
CA ASP A 100 12.36 -4.67 3.48
C ASP A 100 11.04 -5.22 3.98
N LEU A 101 10.05 -5.36 3.10
CA LEU A 101 8.74 -5.87 3.48
C LEU A 101 8.72 -7.40 3.38
N TRP A 102 9.45 -8.02 4.30
CA TRP A 102 9.44 -9.48 4.42
C TRP A 102 9.69 -9.86 5.89
N SER A 103 9.28 -11.06 6.24
CA SER A 103 9.44 -11.51 7.63
C SER A 103 9.91 -12.96 7.69
#